data_0e2381d16cc41c36c72d1bef50396a5a
#
_entry.id   0e2381d16cc41c36c72d1bef50396a5a
#
_cell.length_a   1.000
_cell.length_b   1.000
_cell.length_c   1.000
_cell.angle_alpha   90.00
_cell.angle_beta   90.00
_cell.angle_gamma   90.00
#
_symmetry.space_group_name_H-M   'P 1'
#
loop_
_entity.id
_entity.type
_entity.pdbx_description
1 polymer ?
#
loop_
_entity_poly.entity_id
_entity_poly.type
_entity_poly.pdbx_seq_one_letter_code
_entity_poly.pdbx_strand_id
1 'polypeptide(L)'
;MTNQDCILAIDQGTSSTKGVLLDLGLAVRAVVSVPVNLDSPQPGWVEQEPKEIWQSALAAALDLLEAAAAEGCAVKGIAITNQRESALAWDVVTGEPLSAMLGWQDRRTASSIDGFSAATQVRIREITGLPLDPMFSALKFAWILDQIDPDRSRSRAGEIALGTVDSWLVYNLTGQHVIEVGNASRTQLLKVATGDWSTELLETFNIPAAALPAVVGSDFRAEVTLEGSLKGLEILGILADSHAALYAHHASDGASVKATFGTGSSIMALGGSAANEGRGLVRTIAWGKSQVSSNKADIQIQPALEGNILSSGSTLIWLGKLLGRTPNELDQLARTATSQDVNLVPAFGGLGAPWWDPNAQAIIDGMSLATGAAELALAGFEAIALQIEDVLAAVESETGAKLLSVNVDGGPTSNDWLMQLQANLSQRTVVKNQIAELSAVGVAVFAAQAAGLLGTAPASNGISFIAQISADRAAARQATWHSAVTSARNQPNKPINRTTGQKNN
;
A
#
# COMPACT_ATOMS: atom_id res chain seq x y z
N MET A 1 9.81 21.27 -33.80
CA MET A 1 9.03 20.81 -32.65
C MET A 1 9.92 20.97 -31.43
N THR A 2 9.56 21.75 -30.45
CA THR A 2 10.32 21.85 -29.20
C THR A 2 10.18 20.48 -28.50
N ASN A 3 11.30 19.76 -28.28
CA ASN A 3 11.32 18.53 -27.50
C ASN A 3 10.67 18.82 -26.16
N GLN A 4 9.62 18.08 -25.81
CA GLN A 4 8.96 18.20 -24.52
C GLN A 4 9.67 17.30 -23.51
N ASP A 5 10.08 17.86 -22.38
CA ASP A 5 10.77 17.11 -21.33
C ASP A 5 9.78 16.16 -20.63
N CYS A 6 10.20 14.90 -20.41
CA CYS A 6 9.36 13.84 -19.84
C CYS A 6 10.10 13.06 -18.74
N ILE A 7 9.33 12.50 -17.81
CA ILE A 7 9.79 11.52 -16.82
C ILE A 7 9.26 10.14 -17.20
N LEU A 8 10.13 9.14 -17.16
CA LEU A 8 9.79 7.74 -17.33
C LEU A 8 9.52 7.13 -15.96
N ALA A 9 8.27 6.80 -15.65
CA ALA A 9 7.88 6.19 -14.37
C ALA A 9 7.63 4.68 -14.55
N ILE A 10 8.23 3.88 -13.68
CA ILE A 10 8.03 2.43 -13.57
C ILE A 10 7.23 2.16 -12.29
N ASP A 11 6.09 1.50 -12.41
CA ASP A 11 5.26 1.02 -11.30
C ASP A 11 5.24 -0.51 -11.29
N GLN A 12 6.09 -1.11 -10.46
CA GLN A 12 6.16 -2.55 -10.33
C GLN A 12 5.13 -3.04 -9.31
N GLY A 13 3.98 -3.49 -9.79
CA GLY A 13 2.89 -4.02 -8.98
C GLY A 13 2.91 -5.55 -8.84
N THR A 14 1.92 -6.10 -8.14
CA THR A 14 1.84 -7.54 -7.85
C THR A 14 1.58 -8.40 -9.10
N SER A 15 0.77 -7.94 -10.05
CA SER A 15 0.35 -8.72 -11.22
C SER A 15 0.90 -8.19 -12.54
N SER A 16 1.51 -7.02 -12.53
CA SER A 16 2.09 -6.39 -13.71
C SER A 16 3.06 -5.29 -13.33
N THR A 17 4.03 -5.03 -14.19
CA THR A 17 4.77 -3.76 -14.19
C THR A 17 4.11 -2.83 -15.18
N LYS A 18 3.75 -1.64 -14.72
CA LYS A 18 3.24 -0.56 -15.56
C LYS A 18 4.30 0.49 -15.79
N GLY A 19 4.32 1.05 -16.97
CA GLY A 19 5.17 2.18 -17.30
C GLY A 19 4.32 3.36 -17.72
N VAL A 20 4.70 4.57 -17.29
CA VAL A 20 4.04 5.82 -17.67
C VAL A 20 5.09 6.82 -18.12
N LEU A 21 4.89 7.37 -19.32
CA LEU A 21 5.64 8.54 -19.80
C LEU A 21 4.84 9.80 -19.46
N LEU A 22 5.34 10.60 -18.53
CA LEU A 22 4.69 11.83 -18.08
C LEU A 22 5.49 13.04 -18.52
N ASP A 23 4.85 13.98 -19.23
CA ASP A 23 5.50 15.25 -19.53
C ASP A 23 5.48 16.21 -18.33
N LEU A 24 6.30 17.25 -18.36
CA LEU A 24 6.36 18.22 -17.26
C LEU A 24 5.11 19.14 -17.18
N GLY A 25 4.18 19.02 -18.15
CA GLY A 25 2.83 19.58 -18.06
C GLY A 25 1.84 18.65 -17.36
N LEU A 26 2.29 17.50 -16.87
CA LEU A 26 1.52 16.41 -16.23
C LEU A 26 0.53 15.71 -17.17
N ALA A 27 0.76 15.77 -18.48
CA ALA A 27 0.03 14.95 -19.42
C ALA A 27 0.70 13.57 -19.57
N VAL A 28 -0.09 12.52 -19.44
CA VAL A 28 0.34 11.16 -19.74
C VAL A 28 0.46 11.00 -21.24
N ARG A 29 1.66 10.74 -21.75
CA ARG A 29 1.99 10.58 -23.17
C ARG A 29 1.89 9.14 -23.63
N ALA A 30 2.32 8.20 -22.79
CA ALA A 30 2.21 6.78 -23.05
C ALA A 30 2.00 6.00 -21.76
N VAL A 31 1.33 4.87 -21.88
CA VAL A 31 1.18 3.87 -20.82
C VAL A 31 1.48 2.51 -21.41
N VAL A 32 2.31 1.74 -20.75
CA VAL A 32 2.61 0.34 -21.09
C VAL A 32 2.30 -0.55 -19.89
N SER A 33 2.04 -1.84 -20.14
CA SER A 33 1.79 -2.81 -19.06
C SER A 33 2.37 -4.16 -19.46
N VAL A 34 3.26 -4.67 -18.64
CA VAL A 34 3.89 -5.97 -18.80
C VAL A 34 3.43 -6.88 -17.66
N PRO A 35 2.76 -8.01 -17.93
CA PRO A 35 2.30 -8.90 -16.89
C PRO A 35 3.47 -9.54 -16.13
N VAL A 36 3.25 -9.86 -14.86
CA VAL A 36 4.16 -10.60 -13.98
C VAL A 36 3.39 -11.73 -13.35
N ASN A 37 3.96 -12.94 -13.38
CA ASN A 37 3.32 -14.11 -12.78
C ASN A 37 3.38 -14.05 -11.25
N LEU A 38 2.36 -14.61 -10.64
CA LEU A 38 2.25 -14.78 -9.20
C LEU A 38 2.01 -16.26 -8.91
N ASP A 39 2.96 -16.91 -8.25
CA ASP A 39 2.91 -18.32 -7.95
C ASP A 39 2.47 -18.58 -6.50
N SER A 40 1.71 -19.66 -6.30
CA SER A 40 1.29 -20.14 -4.99
C SER A 40 1.62 -21.62 -4.86
N PRO A 41 2.89 -21.97 -4.65
CA PRO A 41 3.36 -23.36 -4.68
C PRO A 41 2.80 -24.22 -3.54
N GLN A 42 2.36 -23.57 -2.44
CA GLN A 42 1.72 -24.21 -1.30
C GLN A 42 0.65 -23.28 -0.71
N PRO A 43 -0.32 -23.80 0.06
CA PRO A 43 -1.29 -22.94 0.75
C PRO A 43 -0.63 -21.90 1.65
N GLY A 44 -0.95 -20.63 1.42
CA GLY A 44 -0.39 -19.48 2.14
C GLY A 44 0.99 -19.02 1.63
N TRP A 45 1.57 -19.66 0.63
CA TRP A 45 2.80 -19.22 -0.03
C TRP A 45 2.43 -18.36 -1.25
N VAL A 46 3.10 -17.23 -1.39
CA VAL A 46 2.90 -16.32 -2.53
C VAL A 46 4.24 -15.75 -2.92
N GLU A 47 4.70 -16.12 -4.11
CA GLU A 47 6.04 -15.76 -4.58
C GLU A 47 6.04 -15.38 -6.06
N GLN A 48 7.07 -14.66 -6.46
CA GLN A 48 7.33 -14.24 -7.83
C GLN A 48 8.77 -14.56 -8.21
N GLU A 49 9.02 -14.79 -9.50
CA GLU A 49 10.37 -14.96 -10.02
C GLU A 49 11.09 -13.61 -10.10
N PRO A 50 12.22 -13.39 -9.39
CA PRO A 50 12.89 -12.09 -9.35
C PRO A 50 13.38 -11.62 -10.71
N LYS A 51 13.80 -12.55 -11.58
CA LYS A 51 14.25 -12.22 -12.93
C LYS A 51 13.09 -11.77 -13.82
N GLU A 52 11.88 -12.33 -13.63
CA GLU A 52 10.69 -11.89 -14.34
C GLU A 52 10.28 -10.47 -13.92
N ILE A 53 10.31 -10.16 -12.61
CA ILE A 53 10.10 -8.80 -12.10
C ILE A 53 11.06 -7.82 -12.78
N TRP A 54 12.36 -8.14 -12.80
CA TRP A 54 13.35 -7.32 -13.45
C TRP A 54 13.11 -7.16 -14.96
N GLN A 55 12.86 -8.27 -15.66
CA GLN A 55 12.62 -8.26 -17.11
C GLN A 55 11.37 -7.45 -17.48
N SER A 56 10.31 -7.52 -16.67
CA SER A 56 9.09 -6.74 -16.89
C SER A 56 9.33 -5.24 -16.72
N ALA A 57 10.13 -4.84 -15.73
CA ALA A 57 10.50 -3.45 -15.51
C ALA A 57 11.40 -2.91 -16.64
N LEU A 58 12.36 -3.71 -17.07
CA LEU A 58 13.24 -3.36 -18.20
C LEU A 58 12.44 -3.23 -19.49
N ALA A 59 11.56 -4.18 -19.80
CA ALA A 59 10.71 -4.13 -20.99
C ALA A 59 9.82 -2.88 -20.99
N ALA A 60 9.14 -2.58 -19.86
CA ALA A 60 8.32 -1.40 -19.73
C ALA A 60 9.13 -0.10 -19.93
N ALA A 61 10.37 -0.04 -19.42
CA ALA A 61 11.24 1.11 -19.59
C ALA A 61 11.67 1.29 -21.05
N LEU A 62 12.00 0.20 -21.76
CA LEU A 62 12.40 0.25 -23.16
C LEU A 62 11.23 0.65 -24.07
N ASP A 63 10.04 0.08 -23.85
CA ASP A 63 8.82 0.45 -24.61
C ASP A 63 8.49 1.94 -24.42
N LEU A 64 8.70 2.48 -23.20
CA LEU A 64 8.50 3.92 -22.95
C LEU A 64 9.55 4.80 -23.61
N LEU A 65 10.80 4.34 -23.76
CA LEU A 65 11.82 5.08 -24.54
C LEU A 65 11.46 5.13 -26.02
N GLU A 66 10.93 4.05 -26.59
CA GLU A 66 10.43 4.03 -27.96
C GLU A 66 9.24 4.98 -28.12
N ALA A 67 8.29 4.96 -27.18
CA ALA A 67 7.17 5.89 -27.17
C ALA A 67 7.64 7.35 -27.04
N ALA A 68 8.62 7.63 -26.19
CA ALA A 68 9.19 8.97 -26.05
C ALA A 68 9.81 9.47 -27.35
N ALA A 69 10.53 8.61 -28.06
CA ALA A 69 11.11 8.95 -29.36
C ALA A 69 10.00 9.24 -30.39
N ALA A 70 8.94 8.45 -30.44
CA ALA A 70 7.79 8.64 -31.33
C ALA A 70 7.01 9.94 -31.02
N GLU A 71 6.86 10.31 -29.76
CA GLU A 71 6.17 11.52 -29.29
C GLU A 71 7.06 12.77 -29.32
N GLY A 72 8.34 12.65 -29.66
CA GLY A 72 9.30 13.76 -29.63
C GLY A 72 9.59 14.26 -28.20
N CYS A 73 9.50 13.37 -27.20
CA CYS A 73 9.81 13.65 -25.83
C CYS A 73 11.30 13.44 -25.51
N ALA A 74 11.87 14.31 -24.67
CA ALA A 74 13.21 14.13 -24.11
C ALA A 74 13.08 13.55 -22.70
N VAL A 75 13.46 12.29 -22.51
CA VAL A 75 13.43 11.65 -21.18
C VAL A 75 14.54 12.26 -20.32
N LYS A 76 14.17 12.84 -19.17
CA LYS A 76 15.07 13.49 -18.21
C LYS A 76 15.57 12.55 -17.12
N GLY A 77 14.85 11.43 -16.89
CA GLY A 77 15.24 10.42 -15.94
C GLY A 77 14.12 9.45 -15.64
N ILE A 78 14.41 8.53 -14.73
CA ILE A 78 13.57 7.42 -14.32
C ILE A 78 13.04 7.66 -12.91
N ALA A 79 11.75 7.43 -12.70
CA ALA A 79 11.11 7.37 -11.39
C ALA A 79 10.63 5.93 -11.14
N ILE A 80 10.79 5.43 -9.91
CA ILE A 80 10.45 4.05 -9.56
C ILE A 80 9.41 4.05 -8.46
N THR A 81 8.31 3.33 -8.67
CA THR A 81 7.38 2.96 -7.62
C THR A 81 7.12 1.46 -7.65
N ASN A 82 6.76 0.87 -6.52
CA ASN A 82 6.73 -0.59 -6.38
C ASN A 82 5.78 -1.05 -5.28
N GLN A 83 5.32 -2.32 -5.41
CA GLN A 83 4.65 -3.04 -4.32
C GLN A 83 5.55 -3.12 -3.09
N ARG A 84 4.95 -3.06 -1.91
CA ARG A 84 5.63 -3.01 -0.62
C ARG A 84 5.80 -4.40 0.02
N GLU A 85 6.51 -4.44 1.13
CA GLU A 85 6.60 -5.57 2.08
C GLU A 85 7.13 -6.89 1.48
N SER A 86 7.72 -6.85 0.29
CA SER A 86 8.37 -8.02 -0.33
C SER A 86 9.70 -8.38 0.34
N ALA A 87 10.26 -9.53 0.02
CA ALA A 87 11.57 -9.98 0.51
C ALA A 87 12.28 -10.86 -0.52
N LEU A 88 13.55 -10.55 -0.79
CA LEU A 88 14.43 -11.27 -1.71
C LEU A 88 15.84 -11.33 -1.13
N ALA A 89 16.59 -12.38 -1.48
CA ALA A 89 18.03 -12.48 -1.30
C ALA A 89 18.73 -12.73 -2.63
N TRP A 90 19.91 -12.10 -2.81
CA TRP A 90 20.79 -12.37 -3.96
C TRP A 90 22.26 -12.38 -3.56
N ASP A 91 23.09 -12.99 -4.39
CA ASP A 91 24.53 -13.01 -4.23
C ASP A 91 25.12 -11.67 -4.67
N VAL A 92 25.90 -11.02 -3.80
CA VAL A 92 26.45 -9.66 -4.05
C VAL A 92 27.42 -9.63 -5.21
N VAL A 93 28.17 -10.72 -5.44
CA VAL A 93 29.23 -10.77 -6.46
C VAL A 93 28.63 -11.05 -7.85
N THR A 94 27.70 -11.99 -7.92
CA THR A 94 27.13 -12.44 -9.22
C THR A 94 25.86 -11.68 -9.59
N GLY A 95 25.17 -11.07 -8.62
CA GLY A 95 23.83 -10.50 -8.80
C GLY A 95 22.72 -11.55 -8.97
N GLU A 96 23.04 -12.85 -8.84
CA GLU A 96 22.05 -13.91 -9.03
C GLU A 96 21.12 -14.03 -7.83
N PRO A 97 19.78 -14.12 -8.04
CA PRO A 97 18.84 -14.40 -6.96
C PRO A 97 19.15 -15.72 -6.26
N LEU A 98 19.09 -15.70 -4.92
CA LEU A 98 19.26 -16.87 -4.06
C LEU A 98 17.92 -17.38 -3.51
N SER A 99 16.85 -16.65 -3.73
CA SER A 99 15.48 -17.03 -3.34
C SER A 99 14.48 -16.52 -4.36
N ALA A 100 13.23 -17.01 -4.32
CA ALA A 100 12.11 -16.33 -4.91
C ALA A 100 11.86 -14.98 -4.20
N MET A 101 11.21 -14.03 -4.87
CA MET A 101 10.65 -12.82 -4.24
C MET A 101 9.39 -13.22 -3.47
N LEU A 102 9.44 -13.18 -2.14
CA LEU A 102 8.28 -13.43 -1.29
C LEU A 102 7.40 -12.18 -1.24
N GLY A 103 6.16 -12.30 -1.72
CA GLY A 103 5.23 -11.19 -1.82
C GLY A 103 4.65 -10.74 -0.46
N TRP A 104 3.95 -9.62 -0.44
CA TRP A 104 3.27 -9.11 0.76
C TRP A 104 2.13 -10.03 1.24
N GLN A 105 1.53 -10.80 0.34
CA GLN A 105 0.45 -11.76 0.65
C GLN A 105 0.96 -13.06 1.26
N ASP A 106 2.29 -13.30 1.22
CA ASP A 106 2.88 -14.55 1.70
C ASP A 106 2.70 -14.73 3.21
N ARG A 107 2.22 -15.89 3.60
CA ARG A 107 1.90 -16.25 4.99
C ARG A 107 2.73 -17.42 5.51
N ARG A 108 3.78 -17.85 4.78
CA ARG A 108 4.60 -19.02 5.20
C ARG A 108 5.25 -18.87 6.57
N THR A 109 5.50 -17.63 6.99
CA THR A 109 6.12 -17.30 8.28
C THR A 109 5.10 -17.07 9.41
N ALA A 110 3.79 -17.29 9.17
CA ALA A 110 2.76 -16.98 10.15
C ALA A 110 2.93 -17.73 11.49
N SER A 111 3.37 -19.00 11.44
CA SER A 111 3.63 -19.81 12.64
C SER A 111 4.85 -19.32 13.46
N SER A 112 5.76 -18.56 12.83
CA SER A 112 6.93 -18.03 13.57
C SER A 112 6.54 -16.96 14.59
N ILE A 113 5.36 -16.34 14.44
CA ILE A 113 4.85 -15.32 15.38
C ILE A 113 4.67 -15.90 16.80
N ASP A 114 4.27 -17.17 16.91
CA ASP A 114 4.05 -17.82 18.19
C ASP A 114 5.33 -17.93 19.03
N GLY A 115 6.51 -17.82 18.41
CA GLY A 115 7.80 -17.79 19.09
C GLY A 115 8.13 -16.46 19.77
N PHE A 116 7.36 -15.37 19.48
CA PHE A 116 7.62 -14.05 20.07
C PHE A 116 6.72 -13.78 21.26
N SER A 117 7.30 -13.38 22.39
CA SER A 117 6.55 -12.99 23.57
C SER A 117 5.67 -11.75 23.29
N ALA A 118 4.57 -11.58 24.04
CA ALA A 118 3.73 -10.40 23.94
C ALA A 118 4.54 -9.09 24.14
N ALA A 119 5.51 -9.10 25.06
CA ALA A 119 6.39 -7.95 25.31
C ALA A 119 7.25 -7.63 24.08
N THR A 120 7.79 -8.67 23.40
CA THR A 120 8.56 -8.48 22.16
C THR A 120 7.68 -7.93 21.03
N GLN A 121 6.45 -8.41 20.87
CA GLN A 121 5.51 -7.90 19.88
C GLN A 121 5.15 -6.42 20.11
N VAL A 122 4.92 -6.03 21.38
CA VAL A 122 4.73 -4.62 21.76
C VAL A 122 5.97 -3.80 21.41
N ARG A 123 7.16 -4.29 21.72
CA ARG A 123 8.43 -3.60 21.46
C ARG A 123 8.69 -3.39 19.97
N ILE A 124 8.41 -4.40 19.13
CA ILE A 124 8.47 -4.28 17.67
C ILE A 124 7.57 -3.14 17.20
N ARG A 125 6.32 -3.10 17.69
CA ARG A 125 5.36 -2.06 17.34
C ARG A 125 5.80 -0.66 17.77
N GLU A 126 6.37 -0.51 18.95
CA GLU A 126 6.91 0.77 19.43
C GLU A 126 7.99 1.33 18.50
N ILE A 127 8.93 0.47 18.11
CA ILE A 127 10.07 0.87 17.26
C ILE A 127 9.64 1.16 15.83
N THR A 128 8.82 0.29 15.26
CA THR A 128 8.52 0.29 13.82
C THR A 128 7.21 0.98 13.46
N GLY A 129 6.28 1.12 14.43
CA GLY A 129 4.90 1.52 14.18
C GLY A 129 4.01 0.42 13.62
N LEU A 130 4.54 -0.81 13.43
CA LEU A 130 3.86 -1.94 12.78
C LEU A 130 3.62 -3.08 13.77
N PRO A 131 2.45 -3.74 13.74
CA PRO A 131 2.24 -4.98 14.48
C PRO A 131 3.14 -6.10 13.92
N LEU A 132 3.49 -7.10 14.74
CA LEU A 132 4.17 -8.29 14.22
C LEU A 132 3.20 -9.07 13.32
N ASP A 133 3.48 -9.12 12.02
CA ASP A 133 2.66 -9.81 11.02
C ASP A 133 3.55 -10.35 9.90
N PRO A 134 3.27 -11.54 9.34
CA PRO A 134 4.04 -12.15 8.24
C PRO A 134 3.96 -11.34 6.92
N MET A 135 3.05 -10.38 6.83
CA MET A 135 2.99 -9.47 5.68
C MET A 135 4.31 -8.70 5.50
N PHE A 136 4.96 -8.29 6.60
CA PHE A 136 6.16 -7.46 6.57
C PHE A 136 7.44 -8.27 6.30
N SER A 137 8.52 -7.60 5.86
CA SER A 137 9.69 -8.28 5.31
C SER A 137 10.55 -9.01 6.35
N ALA A 138 10.58 -8.58 7.62
CA ALA A 138 11.51 -9.10 8.63
C ALA A 138 11.46 -10.63 8.80
N LEU A 139 10.24 -11.19 9.00
CA LEU A 139 10.05 -12.64 9.14
C LEU A 139 10.42 -13.39 7.85
N LYS A 140 10.17 -12.79 6.69
CA LYS A 140 10.51 -13.36 5.39
C LYS A 140 12.03 -13.37 5.17
N PHE A 141 12.73 -12.29 5.51
CA PHE A 141 14.19 -12.24 5.46
C PHE A 141 14.82 -13.29 6.37
N ALA A 142 14.35 -13.41 7.61
CA ALA A 142 14.80 -14.44 8.54
C ALA A 142 14.59 -15.84 7.97
N TRP A 143 13.39 -16.11 7.42
CA TRP A 143 13.07 -17.38 6.79
C TRP A 143 13.96 -17.69 5.58
N ILE A 144 14.18 -16.71 4.69
CA ILE A 144 15.07 -16.88 3.53
C ILE A 144 16.48 -17.23 4.00
N LEU A 145 17.03 -16.49 4.96
CA LEU A 145 18.36 -16.76 5.50
C LEU A 145 18.45 -18.13 6.19
N ASP A 146 17.38 -18.61 6.86
CA ASP A 146 17.34 -19.94 7.45
C ASP A 146 17.45 -21.05 6.39
N GLN A 147 17.02 -20.80 5.15
CA GLN A 147 17.13 -21.75 4.05
C GLN A 147 18.51 -21.74 3.37
N ILE A 148 19.10 -20.53 3.17
CA ILE A 148 20.30 -20.37 2.32
C ILE A 148 21.59 -20.13 3.11
N ASP A 149 21.50 -19.65 4.37
CA ASP A 149 22.63 -19.28 5.24
C ASP A 149 22.26 -19.45 6.72
N PRO A 150 21.97 -20.67 7.19
CA PRO A 150 21.39 -20.88 8.54
C PRO A 150 22.32 -20.44 9.67
N ASP A 151 23.63 -20.47 9.50
CA ASP A 151 24.62 -19.99 10.47
C ASP A 151 24.96 -18.49 10.31
N ARG A 152 24.37 -17.84 9.30
CA ARG A 152 24.62 -16.42 8.97
C ARG A 152 26.06 -16.08 8.62
N SER A 153 26.88 -17.05 8.22
CA SER A 153 28.29 -16.82 7.93
C SER A 153 28.48 -15.94 6.69
N ARG A 154 27.80 -16.24 5.59
CA ARG A 154 27.86 -15.49 4.32
C ARG A 154 27.20 -14.11 4.44
N SER A 155 26.05 -14.03 5.11
CA SER A 155 25.36 -12.78 5.30
C SER A 155 26.10 -11.81 6.23
N ARG A 156 26.82 -12.33 7.27
CA ARG A 156 27.73 -11.51 8.09
C ARG A 156 28.97 -11.05 7.32
N ALA A 157 29.44 -11.85 6.37
CA ALA A 157 30.53 -11.47 5.49
C ALA A 157 30.13 -10.46 4.40
N GLY A 158 28.83 -10.13 4.27
CA GLY A 158 28.33 -9.25 3.23
C GLY A 158 28.29 -9.89 1.83
N GLU A 159 28.27 -11.21 1.73
CA GLU A 159 28.20 -11.94 0.46
C GLU A 159 26.76 -12.12 -0.03
N ILE A 160 25.77 -11.97 0.86
CA ILE A 160 24.35 -12.04 0.57
C ILE A 160 23.73 -10.66 0.78
N ALA A 161 23.03 -10.17 -0.21
CA ALA A 161 22.20 -8.98 -0.12
C ALA A 161 20.74 -9.37 0.11
N LEU A 162 20.09 -8.69 1.04
CA LEU A 162 18.64 -8.73 1.25
C LEU A 162 18.01 -7.44 0.71
N GLY A 163 16.81 -7.50 0.17
CA GLY A 163 16.11 -6.30 -0.31
C GLY A 163 14.66 -6.53 -0.63
N THR A 164 14.00 -5.44 -0.90
CA THR A 164 12.63 -5.34 -1.39
C THR A 164 12.65 -5.09 -2.91
N VAL A 165 11.49 -4.92 -3.53
CA VAL A 165 11.43 -4.71 -4.99
C VAL A 165 12.23 -3.49 -5.45
N ASP A 166 12.12 -2.36 -4.75
CA ASP A 166 12.92 -1.16 -5.07
C ASP A 166 14.42 -1.43 -5.04
N SER A 167 14.90 -2.12 -3.97
CA SER A 167 16.31 -2.51 -3.86
C SER A 167 16.76 -3.36 -5.04
N TRP A 168 15.92 -4.32 -5.46
CA TRP A 168 16.22 -5.21 -6.58
C TRP A 168 16.29 -4.46 -7.91
N LEU A 169 15.33 -3.56 -8.17
CA LEU A 169 15.31 -2.76 -9.40
C LEU A 169 16.49 -1.80 -9.46
N VAL A 170 16.78 -1.09 -8.36
CA VAL A 170 17.93 -0.17 -8.31
C VAL A 170 19.25 -0.91 -8.46
N TYR A 171 19.40 -2.06 -7.80
CA TYR A 171 20.60 -2.88 -7.93
C TYR A 171 20.85 -3.28 -9.40
N ASN A 172 19.83 -3.75 -10.10
CA ASN A 172 19.96 -4.15 -11.51
C ASN A 172 20.22 -2.97 -12.45
N LEU A 173 19.74 -1.78 -12.14
CA LEU A 173 19.96 -0.57 -12.94
C LEU A 173 21.34 0.04 -12.68
N THR A 174 21.84 0.04 -11.44
CA THR A 174 22.98 0.87 -11.01
C THR A 174 24.10 0.11 -10.32
N GLY A 175 23.89 -1.14 -9.94
CA GLY A 175 24.82 -1.90 -9.08
C GLY A 175 24.82 -1.46 -7.60
N GLN A 176 23.97 -0.51 -7.19
CA GLN A 176 23.94 -0.02 -5.81
C GLN A 176 22.91 -0.78 -4.97
N HIS A 177 23.32 -1.21 -3.77
CA HIS A 177 22.47 -1.90 -2.81
C HIS A 177 21.87 -0.89 -1.84
N VAL A 178 20.72 -0.33 -2.20
CA VAL A 178 19.99 0.68 -1.43
C VAL A 178 18.51 0.34 -1.30
N ILE A 179 17.84 0.95 -0.33
CA ILE A 179 16.39 0.88 -0.12
C ILE A 179 15.86 2.28 0.18
N GLU A 180 14.74 2.64 -0.42
CA GLU A 180 14.06 3.89 -0.13
C GLU A 180 13.44 3.85 1.28
N VAL A 181 13.51 4.97 2.03
CA VAL A 181 13.14 5.04 3.46
C VAL A 181 11.69 4.67 3.74
N GLY A 182 10.75 4.98 2.85
CA GLY A 182 9.35 4.57 2.96
C GLY A 182 9.19 3.05 2.80
N ASN A 183 9.85 2.43 1.80
CA ASN A 183 9.93 0.98 1.64
C ASN A 183 10.61 0.32 2.84
N ALA A 184 11.72 0.90 3.34
CA ALA A 184 12.43 0.41 4.52
C ALA A 184 11.54 0.44 5.77
N SER A 185 10.66 1.45 5.91
CA SER A 185 9.72 1.55 7.02
C SER A 185 8.70 0.41 7.07
N ARG A 186 8.51 -0.31 5.95
CA ARG A 186 7.60 -1.46 5.84
C ARG A 186 8.26 -2.81 6.11
N THR A 187 9.56 -2.82 6.41
CA THR A 187 10.29 -4.08 6.65
C THR A 187 10.13 -4.66 8.05
N GLN A 188 9.65 -3.91 9.03
CA GLN A 188 9.70 -4.20 10.47
C GLN A 188 11.13 -4.21 11.06
N LEU A 189 12.10 -3.60 10.40
CA LEU A 189 13.49 -3.52 10.85
C LEU A 189 13.95 -2.08 11.10
N LEU A 190 13.16 -1.10 10.63
CA LEU A 190 13.49 0.32 10.69
C LEU A 190 12.88 0.98 11.93
N LYS A 191 13.63 1.90 12.55
CA LYS A 191 13.08 2.84 13.54
C LYS A 191 12.28 3.92 12.79
N VAL A 192 10.96 3.86 12.87
CA VAL A 192 10.08 4.81 12.15
C VAL A 192 10.29 6.27 12.57
N ALA A 193 10.86 6.50 13.76
CA ALA A 193 11.13 7.84 14.27
C ALA A 193 12.37 8.51 13.65
N THR A 194 13.36 7.73 13.18
CA THR A 194 14.64 8.26 12.69
C THR A 194 14.97 7.86 11.26
N GLY A 195 14.34 6.83 10.71
CA GLY A 195 14.66 6.29 9.39
C GLY A 195 15.94 5.43 9.37
N ASP A 196 16.44 4.97 10.53
CA ASP A 196 17.60 4.10 10.63
C ASP A 196 17.23 2.66 10.92
N TRP A 197 18.04 1.69 10.50
CA TRP A 197 17.93 0.30 10.93
C TRP A 197 18.01 0.16 12.46
N SER A 198 17.19 -0.68 13.05
CA SER A 198 17.20 -0.94 14.48
C SER A 198 18.10 -2.13 14.82
N THR A 199 19.23 -1.90 15.46
CA THR A 199 20.13 -2.97 15.93
C THR A 199 19.39 -3.99 16.80
N GLU A 200 18.49 -3.53 17.69
CA GLU A 200 17.65 -4.38 18.54
C GLU A 200 16.77 -5.32 17.73
N LEU A 201 16.14 -4.83 16.63
CA LEU A 201 15.31 -5.66 15.77
C LEU A 201 16.14 -6.59 14.88
N LEU A 202 17.31 -6.16 14.41
CA LEU A 202 18.22 -7.03 13.67
C LEU A 202 18.67 -8.21 14.52
N GLU A 203 18.96 -8.00 15.78
CA GLU A 203 19.24 -9.08 16.74
C GLU A 203 18.02 -9.95 16.99
N THR A 204 16.83 -9.34 17.21
CA THR A 204 15.57 -10.03 17.46
C THR A 204 15.19 -11.02 16.32
N PHE A 205 15.38 -10.61 15.06
CA PHE A 205 15.09 -11.43 13.89
C PHE A 205 16.30 -12.22 13.38
N ASN A 206 17.47 -12.12 14.04
CA ASN A 206 18.74 -12.74 13.62
C ASN A 206 19.11 -12.42 12.16
N ILE A 207 19.05 -11.12 11.81
CA ILE A 207 19.40 -10.60 10.48
C ILE A 207 20.68 -9.79 10.58
N PRO A 208 21.78 -10.20 9.92
CA PRO A 208 23.03 -9.45 9.91
C PRO A 208 22.88 -8.09 9.20
N ALA A 209 23.36 -7.02 9.83
CA ALA A 209 23.31 -5.69 9.25
C ALA A 209 24.07 -5.58 7.91
N ALA A 210 25.12 -6.39 7.72
CA ALA A 210 25.91 -6.42 6.48
C ALA A 210 25.12 -6.92 5.26
N ALA A 211 24.01 -7.64 5.47
CA ALA A 211 23.15 -8.11 4.40
C ALA A 211 22.07 -7.08 3.99
N LEU A 212 21.89 -6.00 4.78
CA LEU A 212 20.83 -5.03 4.50
C LEU A 212 21.33 -3.88 3.60
N PRO A 213 20.44 -3.33 2.76
CA PRO A 213 20.75 -2.18 1.92
C PRO A 213 21.00 -0.91 2.76
N ALA A 214 21.72 0.03 2.18
CA ALA A 214 21.79 1.38 2.74
C ALA A 214 20.44 2.07 2.58
N VAL A 215 19.93 2.70 3.65
CA VAL A 215 18.69 3.48 3.59
C VAL A 215 18.96 4.82 2.91
N VAL A 216 18.15 5.18 1.91
CA VAL A 216 18.27 6.43 1.17
C VAL A 216 16.95 7.22 1.20
N GLY A 217 17.03 8.51 0.95
CA GLY A 217 15.85 9.36 0.77
C GLY A 217 15.06 8.97 -0.49
N SER A 218 13.82 9.37 -0.53
CA SER A 218 12.96 9.14 -1.71
C SER A 218 13.45 9.93 -2.93
N ASP A 219 14.23 11.00 -2.71
CA ASP A 219 14.91 11.82 -3.72
C ASP A 219 16.29 11.27 -4.13
N PHE A 220 16.52 9.98 -3.89
CA PHE A 220 17.76 9.29 -4.28
C PHE A 220 18.04 9.44 -5.76
N ARG A 221 19.30 9.74 -6.08
CA ARG A 221 19.76 9.91 -7.46
C ARG A 221 20.95 8.99 -7.73
N ALA A 222 20.88 8.29 -8.85
CA ALA A 222 21.97 7.46 -9.34
C ALA A 222 21.90 7.34 -10.86
N GLU A 223 23.06 7.39 -11.51
CA GLU A 223 23.17 7.11 -12.92
C GLU A 223 22.98 5.61 -13.21
N VAL A 224 22.18 5.29 -14.22
CA VAL A 224 22.00 3.93 -14.71
C VAL A 224 23.28 3.46 -15.42
N THR A 225 23.90 2.43 -14.85
CA THR A 225 25.17 1.85 -15.38
C THR A 225 24.90 0.62 -16.25
N LEU A 226 23.67 0.11 -16.28
CA LEU A 226 23.25 -1.00 -17.14
C LEU A 226 23.54 -0.67 -18.59
N GLU A 227 24.24 -1.57 -19.29
CA GLU A 227 24.52 -1.40 -20.72
C GLU A 227 23.22 -1.46 -21.54
N GLY A 228 23.09 -0.57 -22.51
CA GLY A 228 21.95 -0.46 -23.42
C GLY A 228 21.33 0.93 -23.46
N SER A 229 20.09 1.02 -23.91
CA SER A 229 19.38 2.30 -24.18
C SER A 229 19.09 3.15 -22.94
N LEU A 230 19.10 2.56 -21.73
CA LEU A 230 18.88 3.28 -20.47
C LEU A 230 20.17 3.86 -19.88
N LYS A 231 21.36 3.46 -20.40
CA LYS A 231 22.65 3.89 -19.87
C LYS A 231 22.78 5.41 -19.88
N GLY A 232 23.22 5.96 -18.76
CA GLY A 232 23.42 7.41 -18.59
C GLY A 232 22.15 8.18 -18.21
N LEU A 233 20.95 7.56 -18.20
CA LEU A 233 19.80 8.15 -17.53
C LEU A 233 20.00 8.12 -16.01
N GLU A 234 19.37 9.06 -15.30
CA GLU A 234 19.39 9.06 -13.84
C GLU A 234 18.08 8.54 -13.27
N ILE A 235 18.16 7.75 -12.17
CA ILE A 235 17.04 7.59 -11.25
C ILE A 235 16.87 8.93 -10.53
N LEU A 236 15.67 9.50 -10.54
CA LEU A 236 15.37 10.81 -9.96
C LEU A 236 14.52 10.73 -8.69
N GLY A 237 13.96 9.56 -8.39
CA GLY A 237 13.16 9.37 -7.20
C GLY A 237 12.56 7.97 -7.13
N ILE A 238 12.30 7.53 -5.89
CA ILE A 238 11.72 6.23 -5.56
C ILE A 238 10.65 6.45 -4.49
N LEU A 239 9.49 5.85 -4.67
CA LEU A 239 8.42 5.81 -3.66
C LEU A 239 7.74 4.44 -3.70
N ALA A 240 7.27 3.95 -2.57
CA ALA A 240 6.36 2.82 -2.56
C ALA A 240 4.99 3.20 -3.19
N ASP A 241 4.26 2.24 -3.74
CA ASP A 241 3.02 2.44 -4.54
C ASP A 241 1.97 3.33 -3.86
N SER A 242 1.58 2.96 -2.64
CA SER A 242 0.59 3.73 -1.86
C SER A 242 1.11 5.09 -1.41
N HIS A 243 2.44 5.21 -1.18
CA HIS A 243 3.09 6.48 -0.86
C HIS A 243 3.10 7.41 -2.09
N ALA A 244 3.41 6.87 -3.26
CA ALA A 244 3.37 7.59 -4.52
C ALA A 244 1.96 8.10 -4.85
N ALA A 245 0.94 7.26 -4.66
CA ALA A 245 -0.45 7.67 -4.83
C ALA A 245 -0.85 8.79 -3.84
N LEU A 246 -0.42 8.71 -2.57
CA LEU A 246 -0.63 9.80 -1.61
C LEU A 246 0.09 11.08 -2.05
N TYR A 247 1.32 10.95 -2.58
CA TYR A 247 2.08 12.11 -3.06
C TYR A 247 1.39 12.78 -4.25
N ALA A 248 0.81 12.03 -5.19
CA ALA A 248 0.07 12.60 -6.31
C ALA A 248 -1.08 13.51 -5.83
N HIS A 249 -1.85 13.05 -4.86
CA HIS A 249 -2.93 13.86 -4.25
C HIS A 249 -2.36 15.04 -3.45
N HIS A 250 -1.27 14.85 -2.72
CA HIS A 250 -0.66 15.93 -1.92
C HIS A 250 -0.07 17.02 -2.81
N ALA A 251 0.64 16.65 -3.86
CA ALA A 251 1.32 17.60 -4.74
C ALA A 251 0.34 18.49 -5.52
N SER A 252 -0.82 17.95 -5.93
CA SER A 252 -1.81 18.67 -6.72
C SER A 252 -2.80 19.47 -5.86
N ASP A 253 -3.29 18.89 -4.76
CA ASP A 253 -4.42 19.40 -4.00
C ASP A 253 -4.08 19.77 -2.55
N GLY A 254 -2.83 19.58 -2.12
CA GLY A 254 -2.42 19.73 -0.73
C GLY A 254 -3.07 18.69 0.19
N ALA A 255 -3.58 17.59 -0.38
CA ALA A 255 -4.30 16.57 0.38
C ALA A 255 -3.42 15.96 1.47
N SER A 256 -3.99 15.83 2.67
CA SER A 256 -3.33 15.16 3.81
C SER A 256 -3.78 13.72 3.98
N VAL A 257 -4.84 13.27 3.28
CA VAL A 257 -5.39 11.93 3.37
C VAL A 257 -5.90 11.44 2.03
N LYS A 258 -5.66 10.16 1.75
CA LYS A 258 -6.26 9.42 0.63
C LYS A 258 -6.93 8.15 1.11
N ALA A 259 -7.94 7.68 0.36
CA ALA A 259 -8.53 6.37 0.51
C ALA A 259 -8.56 5.64 -0.84
N THR A 260 -7.86 4.51 -0.92
CA THR A 260 -7.88 3.63 -2.10
C THR A 260 -8.96 2.57 -1.89
N PHE A 261 -9.95 2.56 -2.76
CA PHE A 261 -11.01 1.57 -2.78
C PHE A 261 -10.61 0.38 -3.65
N GLY A 262 -10.62 -0.81 -3.09
CA GLY A 262 -10.26 -2.05 -3.79
C GLY A 262 -11.05 -3.25 -3.28
N THR A 263 -10.52 -4.46 -3.40
CA THR A 263 -11.05 -5.69 -2.77
C THR A 263 -11.11 -5.50 -1.24
N GLY A 264 -10.01 -5.07 -0.63
CA GLY A 264 -9.96 -4.31 0.62
C GLY A 264 -9.88 -2.82 0.33
N SER A 265 -9.70 -1.99 1.35
CA SER A 265 -9.41 -0.56 1.18
C SER A 265 -8.23 -0.16 2.05
N SER A 266 -7.46 0.82 1.58
CA SER A 266 -6.34 1.38 2.33
C SER A 266 -6.51 2.89 2.45
N ILE A 267 -6.47 3.38 3.68
CA ILE A 267 -6.48 4.79 3.99
C ILE A 267 -5.08 5.18 4.45
N MET A 268 -4.52 6.23 3.85
CA MET A 268 -3.22 6.76 4.23
C MET A 268 -3.31 8.25 4.47
N ALA A 269 -2.76 8.71 5.59
CA ALA A 269 -2.80 10.11 5.99
C ALA A 269 -1.42 10.61 6.39
N LEU A 270 -1.08 11.84 6.00
CA LEU A 270 0.13 12.51 6.47
C LEU A 270 -0.01 12.91 7.93
N GLY A 271 1.07 12.79 8.69
CA GLY A 271 1.11 13.15 10.10
C GLY A 271 1.27 11.95 11.02
N GLY A 272 0.98 12.15 12.30
CA GLY A 272 1.24 11.21 13.38
C GLY A 272 2.60 11.49 14.02
N SER A 273 2.64 11.56 15.36
CA SER A 273 3.90 11.68 16.10
C SER A 273 4.41 10.30 16.50
N ALA A 274 5.74 10.19 16.70
CA ALA A 274 6.36 8.95 17.18
C ALA A 274 5.88 8.54 18.59
N ALA A 275 5.20 9.44 19.32
CA ALA A 275 4.82 9.28 20.71
C ALA A 275 3.39 8.74 20.92
N ASN A 276 2.55 8.64 19.89
CA ASN A 276 1.18 8.22 20.03
C ASN A 276 1.02 6.70 19.99
N GLU A 277 0.21 6.15 20.89
CA GLU A 277 -0.07 4.71 21.07
C GLU A 277 -0.94 4.11 19.95
N GLY A 278 -0.75 4.54 18.69
CA GLY A 278 -1.36 3.99 17.48
C GLY A 278 -2.76 3.39 17.71
N ARG A 279 -3.77 4.24 17.79
CA ARG A 279 -5.18 3.85 18.06
C ARG A 279 -5.80 3.05 16.91
N GLY A 280 -5.23 1.89 16.62
CA GLY A 280 -5.69 1.01 15.55
C GLY A 280 -5.13 1.36 14.16
N LEU A 281 -4.22 2.33 14.04
CA LEU A 281 -3.50 2.65 12.81
C LEU A 281 -2.05 2.15 12.90
N VAL A 282 -1.43 1.91 11.76
CA VAL A 282 0.00 1.67 11.67
C VAL A 282 0.73 2.95 11.26
N ARG A 283 1.96 3.13 11.76
CA ARG A 283 2.81 4.25 11.38
C ARG A 283 3.77 3.82 10.29
N THR A 284 4.05 4.71 9.36
CA THR A 284 4.98 4.51 8.27
C THR A 284 5.67 5.83 7.93
N ILE A 285 6.64 5.80 7.03
CA ILE A 285 7.26 6.98 6.45
C ILE A 285 6.72 7.09 5.02
N ALA A 286 5.99 8.16 4.73
CA ALA A 286 5.42 8.38 3.40
C ALA A 286 6.51 8.65 2.35
N TRP A 287 7.49 9.50 2.71
CA TRP A 287 8.69 9.79 1.94
C TRP A 287 9.76 10.43 2.82
N GLY A 288 10.97 10.51 2.31
CA GLY A 288 12.07 11.23 2.93
C GLY A 288 12.88 12.01 1.90
N LYS A 289 13.40 13.18 2.30
CA LYS A 289 14.28 13.99 1.46
C LYS A 289 15.66 14.06 2.10
N SER A 290 16.69 13.83 1.29
CA SER A 290 18.09 13.95 1.72
C SER A 290 18.43 15.40 2.05
N GLN A 291 18.95 15.65 3.24
CA GLN A 291 19.52 16.96 3.59
C GLN A 291 21.04 16.90 3.47
N VAL A 292 21.58 17.81 2.68
CA VAL A 292 23.04 18.00 2.63
C VAL A 292 23.44 18.87 3.82
N SER A 293 23.68 18.26 4.97
CA SER A 293 24.35 18.90 6.09
C SER A 293 25.60 18.12 6.43
N SER A 294 26.74 18.82 6.45
CA SER A 294 28.08 18.42 6.92
C SER A 294 28.22 16.96 7.40
N ASN A 295 28.72 16.07 6.55
CA ASN A 295 29.32 14.76 6.85
C ASN A 295 28.40 13.55 7.13
N LYS A 296 27.07 13.67 7.21
CA LYS A 296 26.11 12.57 7.18
C LYS A 296 24.89 13.02 6.39
N ALA A 297 24.42 12.21 5.45
CA ALA A 297 23.15 12.47 4.78
C ALA A 297 22.03 12.19 5.78
N ASP A 298 21.51 13.23 6.43
CA ASP A 298 20.30 13.11 7.25
C ASP A 298 19.08 13.09 6.31
N ILE A 299 18.17 12.17 6.53
CA ILE A 299 16.92 12.07 5.77
C ILE A 299 15.83 12.78 6.57
N GLN A 300 15.27 13.85 6.02
CA GLN A 300 14.09 14.48 6.57
C GLN A 300 12.87 13.65 6.21
N ILE A 301 12.35 12.88 7.16
CA ILE A 301 11.22 11.99 6.99
C ILE A 301 9.87 12.73 7.10
N GLN A 302 8.92 12.33 6.25
CA GLN A 302 7.51 12.70 6.35
C GLN A 302 6.73 11.53 6.94
N PRO A 303 6.29 11.61 8.20
CA PRO A 303 5.52 10.53 8.80
C PRO A 303 4.12 10.43 8.20
N ALA A 304 3.58 9.20 8.18
CA ALA A 304 2.21 8.92 7.81
C ALA A 304 1.60 7.82 8.68
N LEU A 305 0.28 7.82 8.69
CA LEU A 305 -0.58 6.80 9.29
C LEU A 305 -1.25 5.99 8.18
N GLU A 306 -1.42 4.69 8.39
CA GLU A 306 -2.13 3.82 7.46
C GLU A 306 -3.14 2.96 8.21
N GLY A 307 -4.33 2.81 7.63
CA GLY A 307 -5.36 1.89 8.08
C GLY A 307 -5.82 1.01 6.92
N ASN A 308 -5.72 -0.32 7.09
CA ASN A 308 -6.14 -1.28 6.09
C ASN A 308 -7.46 -1.95 6.49
N ILE A 309 -8.42 -1.92 5.57
CA ILE A 309 -9.72 -2.57 5.66
C ILE A 309 -9.66 -3.87 4.85
N LEU A 310 -9.93 -5.01 5.49
CA LEU A 310 -9.77 -6.33 4.90
C LEU A 310 -10.87 -6.66 3.88
N SER A 311 -12.10 -6.21 4.14
CA SER A 311 -13.28 -6.52 3.33
C SER A 311 -14.00 -5.24 2.94
N SER A 312 -13.77 -4.79 1.71
CA SER A 312 -14.41 -3.60 1.11
C SER A 312 -15.16 -4.03 -0.16
N GLY A 313 -14.60 -3.89 -1.34
CA GLY A 313 -15.22 -4.35 -2.59
C GLY A 313 -15.53 -5.85 -2.61
N SER A 314 -14.74 -6.68 -1.88
CA SER A 314 -15.05 -8.10 -1.68
C SER A 314 -16.40 -8.34 -1.00
N THR A 315 -16.89 -7.42 -0.18
CA THR A 315 -18.22 -7.46 0.44
C THR A 315 -19.32 -7.45 -0.62
N LEU A 316 -19.18 -6.58 -1.63
CA LEU A 316 -20.15 -6.53 -2.74
C LEU A 316 -20.07 -7.75 -3.63
N ILE A 317 -18.87 -8.30 -3.85
CA ILE A 317 -18.68 -9.55 -4.61
C ILE A 317 -19.38 -10.72 -3.89
N TRP A 318 -19.16 -10.83 -2.56
CA TRP A 318 -19.81 -11.86 -1.73
C TRP A 318 -21.33 -11.70 -1.74
N LEU A 319 -21.83 -10.48 -1.54
CA LEU A 319 -23.25 -10.17 -1.50
C LEU A 319 -23.92 -10.43 -2.87
N GLY A 320 -23.22 -10.11 -3.96
CA GLY A 320 -23.65 -10.41 -5.32
C GLY A 320 -23.84 -11.91 -5.54
N LYS A 321 -22.89 -12.73 -5.07
CA LYS A 321 -23.03 -14.20 -5.12
C LYS A 321 -24.22 -14.69 -4.27
N LEU A 322 -24.39 -14.13 -3.07
CA LEU A 322 -25.48 -14.50 -2.15
C LEU A 322 -26.86 -14.18 -2.75
N LEU A 323 -27.01 -13.02 -3.39
CA LEU A 323 -28.27 -12.52 -3.93
C LEU A 323 -28.49 -12.89 -5.43
N GLY A 324 -27.51 -13.55 -6.07
CA GLY A 324 -27.55 -13.87 -7.50
C GLY A 324 -27.56 -12.60 -8.37
N ARG A 325 -26.76 -11.58 -8.02
CA ARG A 325 -26.69 -10.27 -8.68
C ARG A 325 -25.28 -9.90 -9.07
N THR A 326 -25.15 -9.14 -10.15
CA THR A 326 -23.91 -8.46 -10.52
C THR A 326 -23.70 -7.21 -9.65
N PRO A 327 -22.48 -6.65 -9.57
CA PRO A 327 -22.22 -5.39 -8.83
C PRO A 327 -23.10 -4.21 -9.29
N ASN A 328 -23.37 -4.09 -10.59
CA ASN A 328 -24.25 -3.04 -11.13
C ASN A 328 -25.71 -3.24 -10.72
N GLU A 329 -26.19 -4.49 -10.68
CA GLU A 329 -27.54 -4.79 -10.19
C GLU A 329 -27.67 -4.55 -8.69
N LEU A 330 -26.60 -4.81 -7.91
CA LEU A 330 -26.58 -4.47 -6.48
C LEU A 330 -26.68 -2.97 -6.25
N ASP A 331 -25.97 -2.15 -7.03
CA ASP A 331 -26.04 -0.69 -6.95
C ASP A 331 -27.47 -0.19 -7.22
N GLN A 332 -28.08 -0.66 -8.31
CA GLN A 332 -29.47 -0.31 -8.64
C GLN A 332 -30.44 -0.74 -7.54
N LEU A 333 -30.26 -1.93 -7.00
CA LEU A 333 -31.10 -2.49 -5.95
C LEU A 333 -30.97 -1.69 -4.65
N ALA A 334 -29.75 -1.36 -4.22
CA ALA A 334 -29.46 -0.58 -3.01
C ALA A 334 -30.15 0.78 -3.01
N ARG A 335 -30.25 1.41 -4.19
CA ARG A 335 -30.95 2.71 -4.36
C ARG A 335 -32.46 2.64 -4.16
N THR A 336 -33.05 1.44 -4.18
CA THR A 336 -34.50 1.23 -3.94
C THR A 336 -34.82 0.87 -2.49
N ALA A 337 -33.83 0.74 -1.62
CA ALA A 337 -34.03 0.44 -0.20
C ALA A 337 -34.91 1.51 0.48
N THR A 338 -35.83 1.05 1.33
CA THR A 338 -36.82 1.89 2.02
C THR A 338 -36.42 2.21 3.45
N SER A 339 -35.47 1.46 4.01
CA SER A 339 -34.90 1.71 5.34
C SER A 339 -33.38 1.51 5.37
N GLN A 340 -32.73 2.10 6.37
CA GLN A 340 -31.29 2.00 6.66
C GLN A 340 -31.04 1.26 8.00
N ASP A 341 -32.00 0.45 8.47
CA ASP A 341 -31.91 -0.20 9.78
C ASP A 341 -30.96 -1.40 9.79
N VAL A 342 -30.71 -1.99 8.60
CA VAL A 342 -29.83 -3.15 8.46
C VAL A 342 -28.37 -2.73 8.46
N ASN A 343 -27.55 -3.43 9.27
CA ASN A 343 -26.12 -3.34 9.27
C ASN A 343 -25.50 -4.64 8.77
N LEU A 344 -24.53 -4.56 7.88
CA LEU A 344 -23.66 -5.68 7.49
C LEU A 344 -22.23 -5.35 7.96
N VAL A 345 -21.72 -6.08 8.96
CA VAL A 345 -20.31 -6.00 9.37
C VAL A 345 -19.53 -7.11 8.66
N PRO A 346 -18.68 -6.79 7.66
CA PRO A 346 -18.08 -7.80 6.79
C PRO A 346 -16.77 -8.35 7.34
N ALA A 347 -16.81 -8.83 8.59
CA ALA A 347 -15.66 -9.42 9.27
C ALA A 347 -15.42 -10.88 8.83
N PHE A 348 -15.31 -11.13 7.50
CA PHE A 348 -15.14 -12.47 6.93
C PHE A 348 -13.81 -13.13 7.33
N GLY A 349 -12.77 -12.35 7.54
CA GLY A 349 -11.47 -12.76 8.05
C GLY A 349 -11.03 -11.96 9.28
N GLY A 350 -12.00 -11.51 10.10
CA GLY A 350 -11.78 -10.54 11.16
C GLY A 350 -11.95 -9.10 10.66
N LEU A 351 -11.67 -8.14 11.54
CA LEU A 351 -11.67 -6.71 11.26
C LEU A 351 -10.24 -6.18 11.21
N GLY A 352 -9.93 -5.39 10.17
CA GLY A 352 -8.70 -4.62 10.06
C GLY A 352 -8.73 -3.34 10.91
N ALA A 353 -8.08 -2.29 10.43
CA ALA A 353 -8.06 -1.00 11.09
C ALA A 353 -9.49 -0.40 11.23
N PRO A 354 -9.76 0.34 12.30
CA PRO A 354 -8.89 0.58 13.45
C PRO A 354 -8.98 -0.51 14.53
N TRP A 355 -9.78 -1.56 14.32
CA TRP A 355 -10.16 -2.55 15.33
C TRP A 355 -9.12 -3.64 15.56
N TRP A 356 -8.42 -4.08 14.51
CA TRP A 356 -7.41 -5.17 14.52
C TRP A 356 -7.86 -6.39 15.30
N ASP A 357 -9.10 -6.86 15.03
CA ASP A 357 -9.71 -7.98 15.73
C ASP A 357 -9.84 -9.19 14.79
N PRO A 358 -8.89 -10.15 14.87
CA PRO A 358 -8.92 -11.34 14.02
C PRO A 358 -10.06 -12.32 14.38
N ASN A 359 -10.68 -12.14 15.57
CA ASN A 359 -11.75 -12.99 16.05
C ASN A 359 -13.15 -12.44 15.77
N ALA A 360 -13.26 -11.18 15.31
CA ALA A 360 -14.53 -10.61 14.91
C ALA A 360 -15.20 -11.46 13.83
N GLN A 361 -16.50 -11.63 13.90
CA GLN A 361 -17.27 -12.44 12.94
C GLN A 361 -18.18 -11.56 12.11
N ALA A 362 -18.33 -11.92 10.83
CA ALA A 362 -19.28 -11.25 9.95
C ALA A 362 -20.70 -11.44 10.48
N ILE A 363 -21.46 -10.35 10.58
CA ILE A 363 -22.86 -10.37 11.02
C ILE A 363 -23.74 -9.50 10.12
N ILE A 364 -25.03 -9.84 10.09
CA ILE A 364 -26.09 -8.96 9.61
C ILE A 364 -27.01 -8.69 10.80
N ASP A 365 -27.21 -7.42 11.13
CA ASP A 365 -28.00 -6.97 12.27
C ASP A 365 -29.13 -6.02 11.81
N GLY A 366 -30.16 -5.83 12.65
CA GLY A 366 -31.27 -4.92 12.36
C GLY A 366 -32.29 -5.43 11.36
N MET A 367 -32.31 -6.72 11.01
CA MET A 367 -33.29 -7.30 10.10
C MET A 367 -34.69 -7.39 10.71
N SER A 368 -35.71 -7.18 9.88
CA SER A 368 -37.12 -7.38 10.17
C SER A 368 -37.80 -8.17 9.06
N LEU A 369 -39.07 -8.48 9.21
CA LEU A 369 -39.86 -9.11 8.13
C LEU A 369 -40.00 -8.23 6.88
N ALA A 370 -39.76 -6.94 6.99
CA ALA A 370 -39.78 -6.02 5.84
C ALA A 370 -38.41 -5.94 5.14
N THR A 371 -37.33 -6.53 5.72
CA THR A 371 -36.00 -6.54 5.13
C THR A 371 -35.96 -7.37 3.86
N GLY A 372 -35.64 -6.74 2.76
CA GLY A 372 -35.45 -7.39 1.46
C GLY A 372 -34.03 -7.30 0.95
N ALA A 373 -33.84 -7.73 -0.28
CA ALA A 373 -32.54 -7.68 -0.95
C ALA A 373 -32.01 -6.26 -1.14
N ALA A 374 -32.92 -5.26 -1.23
CA ALA A 374 -32.54 -3.86 -1.37
C ALA A 374 -31.85 -3.33 -0.12
N GLU A 375 -32.38 -3.62 1.06
CA GLU A 375 -31.82 -3.22 2.35
C GLU A 375 -30.49 -3.92 2.61
N LEU A 376 -30.35 -5.20 2.24
CA LEU A 376 -29.07 -5.93 2.31
C LEU A 376 -28.02 -5.35 1.36
N ALA A 377 -28.42 -4.98 0.14
CA ALA A 377 -27.53 -4.37 -0.83
C ALA A 377 -27.04 -2.99 -0.31
N LEU A 378 -27.94 -2.15 0.21
CA LEU A 378 -27.62 -0.86 0.81
C LEU A 378 -26.64 -1.04 1.98
N ALA A 379 -26.92 -1.98 2.89
CA ALA A 379 -26.03 -2.26 4.03
C ALA A 379 -24.61 -2.67 3.58
N GLY A 380 -24.48 -3.38 2.45
CA GLY A 380 -23.18 -3.71 1.85
C GLY A 380 -22.39 -2.49 1.38
N PHE A 381 -23.04 -1.53 0.71
CA PHE A 381 -22.41 -0.28 0.31
C PHE A 381 -22.09 0.62 1.50
N GLU A 382 -23.02 0.74 2.46
CA GLU A 382 -22.79 1.51 3.69
C GLU A 382 -21.64 0.92 4.53
N ALA A 383 -21.50 -0.41 4.58
CA ALA A 383 -20.39 -1.07 5.26
C ALA A 383 -19.02 -0.64 4.73
N ILE A 384 -18.89 -0.42 3.42
CA ILE A 384 -17.65 0.10 2.83
C ILE A 384 -17.39 1.52 3.34
N ALA A 385 -18.38 2.40 3.21
CA ALA A 385 -18.23 3.80 3.57
C ALA A 385 -18.01 4.01 5.08
N LEU A 386 -18.69 3.23 5.92
CA LEU A 386 -18.58 3.32 7.38
C LEU A 386 -17.25 2.77 7.91
N GLN A 387 -16.72 1.69 7.35
CA GLN A 387 -15.37 1.24 7.69
C GLN A 387 -14.30 2.28 7.34
N ILE A 388 -14.43 2.96 6.18
CA ILE A 388 -13.53 4.05 5.81
C ILE A 388 -13.66 5.20 6.81
N GLU A 389 -14.90 5.56 7.21
CA GLU A 389 -15.13 6.60 8.21
C GLU A 389 -14.50 6.24 9.56
N ASP A 390 -14.58 4.99 10.01
CA ASP A 390 -13.93 4.54 11.25
C ASP A 390 -12.41 4.82 11.21
N VAL A 391 -11.77 4.56 10.06
CA VAL A 391 -10.34 4.83 9.90
C VAL A 391 -10.06 6.33 9.83
N LEU A 392 -10.87 7.12 9.12
CA LEU A 392 -10.71 8.57 9.05
C LEU A 392 -10.87 9.23 10.43
N ALA A 393 -11.86 8.78 11.22
CA ALA A 393 -12.05 9.23 12.60
C ALA A 393 -10.86 8.85 13.49
N ALA A 394 -10.28 7.65 13.30
CA ALA A 394 -9.06 7.26 14.00
C ALA A 394 -7.87 8.15 13.64
N VAL A 395 -7.72 8.54 12.35
CA VAL A 395 -6.69 9.50 11.91
C VAL A 395 -6.88 10.85 12.59
N GLU A 396 -8.09 11.39 12.62
CA GLU A 396 -8.38 12.66 13.34
C GLU A 396 -8.05 12.56 14.83
N SER A 397 -8.41 11.45 15.45
CA SER A 397 -8.11 11.22 16.87
C SER A 397 -6.61 11.12 17.16
N GLU A 398 -5.84 10.53 16.22
CA GLU A 398 -4.38 10.35 16.36
C GLU A 398 -3.62 11.64 16.08
N THR A 399 -4.04 12.40 15.06
CA THR A 399 -3.35 13.63 14.62
C THR A 399 -3.83 14.88 15.35
N GLY A 400 -5.03 14.85 15.93
CA GLY A 400 -5.71 16.04 16.47
C GLY A 400 -6.18 17.02 15.38
N ALA A 401 -6.01 16.68 14.11
CA ALA A 401 -6.36 17.53 12.97
C ALA A 401 -7.70 17.08 12.36
N LYS A 402 -8.60 18.02 12.12
CA LYS A 402 -9.86 17.72 11.43
C LYS A 402 -9.63 17.55 9.93
N LEU A 403 -10.09 16.43 9.38
CA LEU A 403 -10.06 16.16 7.95
C LEU A 403 -11.31 16.74 7.27
N LEU A 404 -11.14 17.77 6.45
CA LEU A 404 -12.25 18.40 5.73
C LEU A 404 -12.58 17.70 4.42
N SER A 405 -11.60 17.04 3.83
CA SER A 405 -11.72 16.30 2.58
C SER A 405 -10.95 14.99 2.63
N VAL A 406 -11.33 14.05 1.78
CA VAL A 406 -10.60 12.82 1.50
C VAL A 406 -10.50 12.62 0.00
N ASN A 407 -9.28 12.45 -0.49
CA ASN A 407 -9.04 12.11 -1.88
C ASN A 407 -9.20 10.60 -2.08
N VAL A 408 -9.87 10.21 -3.15
CA VAL A 408 -10.21 8.79 -3.38
C VAL A 408 -9.74 8.32 -4.75
N ASP A 409 -9.28 7.06 -4.77
CA ASP A 409 -8.85 6.35 -5.96
C ASP A 409 -9.24 4.86 -5.90
N GLY A 410 -8.92 4.12 -6.97
CA GLY A 410 -9.21 2.70 -7.09
C GLY A 410 -10.52 2.38 -7.83
N GLY A 411 -10.68 1.12 -8.25
CA GLY A 411 -11.75 0.69 -9.15
C GLY A 411 -13.17 1.05 -8.69
N PRO A 412 -13.58 0.78 -7.45
CA PRO A 412 -14.92 1.11 -6.93
C PRO A 412 -15.29 2.59 -6.96
N THR A 413 -14.31 3.51 -7.06
CA THR A 413 -14.59 4.96 -7.17
C THR A 413 -15.27 5.36 -8.48
N SER A 414 -15.30 4.46 -9.47
CA SER A 414 -16.12 4.65 -10.69
C SER A 414 -17.62 4.74 -10.39
N ASN A 415 -18.07 4.27 -9.23
CA ASN A 415 -19.45 4.40 -8.77
C ASN A 415 -19.64 5.73 -8.02
N ASP A 416 -20.16 6.73 -8.71
CA ASP A 416 -20.41 8.06 -8.15
C ASP A 416 -21.42 8.05 -6.99
N TRP A 417 -22.35 7.10 -6.98
CA TRP A 417 -23.28 6.97 -5.86
C TRP A 417 -22.59 6.49 -4.58
N LEU A 418 -21.65 5.54 -4.68
CA LEU A 418 -20.82 5.14 -3.54
C LEU A 418 -19.98 6.33 -3.04
N MET A 419 -19.45 7.17 -3.93
CA MET A 419 -18.71 8.37 -3.54
C MET A 419 -19.59 9.37 -2.82
N GLN A 420 -20.84 9.56 -3.30
CA GLN A 420 -21.81 10.40 -2.62
C GLN A 420 -22.22 9.82 -1.25
N LEU A 421 -22.38 8.48 -1.16
CA LEU A 421 -22.67 7.81 0.10
C LEU A 421 -21.52 7.98 1.10
N GLN A 422 -20.27 7.86 0.65
CA GLN A 422 -19.09 8.16 1.47
C GLN A 422 -19.11 9.58 1.99
N ALA A 423 -19.36 10.58 1.13
CA ALA A 423 -19.45 11.97 1.54
C ALA A 423 -20.58 12.20 2.56
N ASN A 424 -21.74 11.58 2.34
CA ASN A 424 -22.88 11.64 3.24
C ASN A 424 -22.57 11.10 4.64
N LEU A 425 -21.95 9.92 4.70
CA LEU A 425 -21.71 9.23 5.97
C LEU A 425 -20.49 9.80 6.71
N SER A 426 -19.47 10.27 5.99
CA SER A 426 -18.29 10.88 6.61
C SER A 426 -18.41 12.36 6.91
N GLN A 427 -19.40 13.04 6.34
CA GLN A 427 -19.56 14.50 6.42
C GLN A 427 -18.31 15.28 5.96
N ARG A 428 -17.52 14.66 5.05
CA ARG A 428 -16.33 15.24 4.42
C ARG A 428 -16.54 15.37 2.92
N THR A 429 -15.85 16.32 2.30
CA THR A 429 -15.79 16.37 0.84
C THR A 429 -14.99 15.20 0.34
N VAL A 430 -15.59 14.35 -0.51
CA VAL A 430 -14.89 13.26 -1.21
C VAL A 430 -14.44 13.79 -2.56
N VAL A 431 -13.15 13.75 -2.83
CA VAL A 431 -12.54 14.22 -4.08
C VAL A 431 -12.05 13.02 -4.89
N LYS A 432 -12.78 12.67 -5.97
CA LYS A 432 -12.41 11.59 -6.86
C LYS A 432 -11.42 12.09 -7.90
N ASN A 433 -10.20 11.55 -7.88
CA ASN A 433 -9.21 11.84 -8.90
C ASN A 433 -9.57 11.11 -10.20
N GLN A 434 -9.29 11.75 -11.35
CA GLN A 434 -9.51 11.17 -12.68
C GLN A 434 -8.21 10.63 -13.31
N ILE A 435 -7.08 10.75 -12.63
CA ILE A 435 -5.78 10.30 -13.13
C ILE A 435 -5.74 8.77 -13.04
N ALA A 436 -5.59 8.12 -14.17
CA ALA A 436 -5.21 6.71 -14.23
C ALA A 436 -3.74 6.56 -13.81
N GLU A 437 -3.38 5.36 -13.32
CA GLU A 437 -2.00 5.03 -12.94
C GLU A 437 -1.41 6.00 -11.89
N LEU A 438 -2.18 6.31 -10.87
CA LEU A 438 -1.90 7.37 -9.90
C LEU A 438 -0.55 7.18 -9.19
N SER A 439 -0.13 5.94 -8.90
CA SER A 439 1.18 5.65 -8.29
C SER A 439 2.33 6.05 -9.21
N ALA A 440 2.25 5.65 -10.50
CA ALA A 440 3.27 6.01 -11.48
C ALA A 440 3.34 7.53 -11.71
N VAL A 441 2.18 8.19 -11.82
CA VAL A 441 2.13 9.66 -11.94
C VAL A 441 2.68 10.32 -10.68
N GLY A 442 2.34 9.81 -9.49
CA GLY A 442 2.80 10.38 -8.22
C GLY A 442 4.31 10.32 -8.05
N VAL A 443 4.94 9.19 -8.37
CA VAL A 443 6.40 9.09 -8.31
C VAL A 443 7.08 9.93 -9.39
N ALA A 444 6.49 10.07 -10.59
CA ALA A 444 7.03 10.94 -11.63
C ALA A 444 6.99 12.42 -11.22
N VAL A 445 5.89 12.87 -10.61
CA VAL A 445 5.75 14.23 -10.06
C VAL A 445 6.76 14.45 -8.95
N PHE A 446 6.90 13.50 -8.02
CA PHE A 446 7.88 13.56 -6.93
C PHE A 446 9.30 13.71 -7.50
N ALA A 447 9.69 12.84 -8.42
CA ALA A 447 11.00 12.83 -9.05
C ALA A 447 11.30 14.14 -9.82
N ALA A 448 10.32 14.63 -10.59
CA ALA A 448 10.46 15.90 -11.32
C ALA A 448 10.63 17.10 -10.35
N GLN A 449 9.91 17.13 -9.26
CA GLN A 449 10.04 18.17 -8.24
C GLN A 449 11.37 18.06 -7.48
N ALA A 450 11.78 16.86 -7.09
CA ALA A 450 13.06 16.61 -6.42
C ALA A 450 14.26 16.97 -7.31
N ALA A 451 14.12 16.76 -8.63
CA ALA A 451 15.13 17.14 -9.61
C ALA A 451 15.12 18.64 -10.00
N GLY A 452 14.15 19.42 -9.48
CA GLY A 452 13.99 20.84 -9.84
C GLY A 452 13.46 21.07 -11.26
N LEU A 453 12.94 20.04 -11.92
CA LEU A 453 12.37 20.09 -13.27
C LEU A 453 10.92 20.57 -13.28
N LEU A 454 10.22 20.40 -12.15
CA LEU A 454 8.84 20.81 -11.95
C LEU A 454 8.71 21.63 -10.66
N GLY A 455 7.99 22.75 -10.73
CA GLY A 455 7.62 23.52 -9.55
C GLY A 455 6.41 22.91 -8.82
N THR A 456 5.48 23.74 -8.37
CA THR A 456 4.22 23.27 -7.79
C THR A 456 3.39 22.55 -8.87
N ALA A 457 2.91 21.36 -8.56
CA ALA A 457 2.02 20.66 -9.46
C ALA A 457 0.69 21.44 -9.63
N PRO A 458 0.11 21.47 -10.82
CA PRO A 458 -1.22 22.08 -11.00
C PRO A 458 -2.27 21.31 -10.20
N ALA A 459 -3.33 22.04 -9.76
CA ALA A 459 -4.46 21.43 -9.07
C ALA A 459 -5.12 20.33 -9.93
N SER A 460 -5.58 19.26 -9.30
CA SER A 460 -6.26 18.17 -10.00
C SER A 460 -7.66 18.64 -10.46
N ASN A 461 -8.14 18.06 -11.56
CA ASN A 461 -9.52 18.23 -12.03
C ASN A 461 -10.45 17.18 -11.38
N GLY A 462 -10.32 16.97 -10.08
CA GLY A 462 -11.11 15.99 -9.34
C GLY A 462 -12.59 16.32 -9.29
N ILE A 463 -13.44 15.27 -9.31
CA ILE A 463 -14.88 15.42 -9.08
C ILE A 463 -15.11 15.42 -7.57
N SER A 464 -15.79 16.46 -7.06
CA SER A 464 -16.09 16.59 -5.63
C SER A 464 -17.52 16.19 -5.30
N PHE A 465 -17.67 15.40 -4.25
CA PHE A 465 -18.95 15.01 -3.66
C PHE A 465 -19.05 15.64 -2.27
N ILE A 466 -20.12 16.39 -2.04
CA ILE A 466 -20.39 17.07 -0.77
C ILE A 466 -21.58 16.39 -0.09
N ALA A 467 -21.55 16.31 1.24
CA ALA A 467 -22.62 15.69 2.01
C ALA A 467 -23.99 16.33 1.70
N GLN A 468 -24.98 15.47 1.44
CA GLN A 468 -26.37 15.85 1.12
C GLN A 468 -27.36 15.47 2.23
N ILE A 469 -26.87 14.84 3.31
CA ILE A 469 -27.66 14.57 4.52
C ILE A 469 -27.12 15.40 5.69
N SER A 470 -27.95 15.60 6.71
CA SER A 470 -27.53 16.34 7.91
C SER A 470 -26.49 15.54 8.71
N ALA A 471 -25.66 16.28 9.47
CA ALA A 471 -24.68 15.67 10.38
C ALA A 471 -25.35 14.77 11.43
N ASP A 472 -26.53 15.14 11.94
CA ASP A 472 -27.28 14.34 12.90
C ASP A 472 -27.70 12.99 12.31
N ARG A 473 -28.14 12.98 11.04
CA ARG A 473 -28.49 11.71 10.36
C ARG A 473 -27.27 10.83 10.12
N ALA A 474 -26.15 11.41 9.72
CA ALA A 474 -24.89 10.68 9.58
C ALA A 474 -24.43 10.09 10.92
N ALA A 475 -24.43 10.90 11.99
CA ALA A 475 -24.06 10.48 13.34
C ALA A 475 -24.96 9.35 13.87
N ALA A 476 -26.29 9.43 13.64
CA ALA A 476 -27.20 8.37 14.03
C ALA A 476 -26.87 7.05 13.29
N ARG A 477 -26.54 7.12 11.98
CA ARG A 477 -26.16 5.94 11.20
C ARG A 477 -24.83 5.35 11.65
N GLN A 478 -23.84 6.19 11.96
CA GLN A 478 -22.56 5.77 12.54
C GLN A 478 -22.76 5.09 13.91
N ALA A 479 -23.64 5.60 14.75
CA ALA A 479 -23.92 5.01 16.06
C ALA A 479 -24.51 3.59 15.95
N THR A 480 -25.46 3.35 15.03
CA THR A 480 -26.00 2.00 14.79
C THR A 480 -24.93 1.06 14.22
N TRP A 481 -24.06 1.55 13.33
CA TRP A 481 -22.90 0.83 12.81
C TRP A 481 -21.93 0.40 13.94
N HIS A 482 -21.53 1.32 14.82
CA HIS A 482 -20.62 1.00 15.93
C HIS A 482 -21.23 -0.01 16.90
N SER A 483 -22.54 0.00 17.11
CA SER A 483 -23.24 -1.03 17.88
C SER A 483 -23.12 -2.40 17.21
N ALA A 484 -23.33 -2.47 15.88
CA ALA A 484 -23.18 -3.71 15.11
C ALA A 484 -21.73 -4.21 15.13
N VAL A 485 -20.73 -3.32 14.97
CA VAL A 485 -19.30 -3.68 15.08
C VAL A 485 -19.00 -4.24 16.47
N THR A 486 -19.52 -3.63 17.53
CA THR A 486 -19.36 -4.15 18.90
C THR A 486 -19.96 -5.56 19.04
N SER A 487 -21.13 -5.81 18.44
CA SER A 487 -21.76 -7.13 18.43
C SER A 487 -20.92 -8.15 17.65
N ALA A 488 -20.34 -7.75 16.50
CA ALA A 488 -19.47 -8.61 15.69
C ALA A 488 -18.19 -9.04 16.44
N ARG A 489 -17.63 -8.16 17.27
CA ARG A 489 -16.43 -8.39 18.07
C ARG A 489 -16.69 -9.23 19.33
N ASN A 490 -17.87 -9.14 19.89
CA ASN A 490 -18.27 -9.86 21.11
C ASN A 490 -18.85 -11.25 20.85
N GLN A 491 -18.81 -11.75 19.60
CA GLN A 491 -19.24 -13.11 19.31
C GLN A 491 -18.35 -14.13 20.05
N PRO A 492 -18.92 -15.20 20.63
CA PRO A 492 -18.11 -16.23 21.27
C PRO A 492 -17.19 -16.88 20.23
N ASN A 493 -15.91 -17.03 20.60
CA ASN A 493 -14.91 -17.67 19.76
C ASN A 493 -15.41 -19.05 19.32
N LYS A 494 -15.79 -19.19 18.05
CA LYS A 494 -15.92 -20.53 17.45
C LYS A 494 -14.50 -21.05 17.23
N PRO A 495 -14.16 -22.26 17.72
CA PRO A 495 -12.92 -22.87 17.34
C PRO A 495 -12.87 -22.90 15.81
N ILE A 496 -11.84 -22.29 15.21
CA ILE A 496 -11.60 -22.39 13.78
C ILE A 496 -11.29 -23.86 13.52
N ASN A 497 -12.30 -24.64 13.10
CA ASN A 497 -12.09 -25.98 12.59
C ASN A 497 -11.31 -25.82 11.28
N ARG A 498 -9.98 -25.78 11.39
CA ARG A 498 -9.08 -26.06 10.27
C ARG A 498 -9.27 -27.55 9.95
N THR A 499 -10.31 -27.87 9.19
CA THR A 499 -10.40 -29.17 8.55
C THR A 499 -9.22 -29.27 7.61
N THR A 500 -8.14 -29.88 8.10
CA THR A 500 -7.14 -30.54 7.28
C THR A 500 -7.94 -31.50 6.39
N GLY A 501 -8.04 -31.17 5.10
CA GLY A 501 -8.64 -32.06 4.11
C GLY A 501 -7.82 -33.34 3.99
N GLN A 502 -8.03 -34.28 4.90
CA GLN A 502 -7.71 -35.68 4.60
C GLN A 502 -8.70 -36.14 3.54
N LYS A 503 -8.28 -36.14 2.30
CA LYS A 503 -8.87 -36.99 1.27
C LYS A 503 -8.53 -38.43 1.68
N ASN A 504 -9.49 -39.14 2.24
CA ASN A 504 -9.48 -40.59 2.21
C ASN A 504 -9.86 -41.02 0.81
N ASN A 505 -8.93 -41.77 0.18
CA ASN A 505 -9.01 -42.65 -1.01
C ASN A 505 -9.72 -42.08 -2.25
#